data_90f8cda61e9d5dc521a59f889da574eb
#
_entry.id   90f8cda61e9d5dc521a59f889da574eb
#
_cell.length_a   1.000
_cell.length_b   1.000
_cell.length_c   1.000
_cell.angle_alpha   90.00
_cell.angle_beta   90.00
_cell.angle_gamma   90.00
#
_symmetry.space_group_name_H-M   'P 1'
#
loop_
_entity.id
_entity.type
_entity.pdbx_description
1 polymer ?
#
loop_
_entity_poly.entity_id
_entity_poly.type
_entity_poly.pdbx_seq_one_letter_code
_entity_poly.pdbx_strand_id
1 'polypeptide(L)'
;MDNKRGEIALTYIYGLGRSSAIKILKEAGISVDKKVSEWTEEESNKIRNIISSEFKIEGDLKSEVRLNIKRLLDIGCYRGLRHRKGLPVRGQKTKNNSRTRKGKRKTVANKKKAVK
;
A
#
# COMPACT_ATOMS: atom_id res chain seq x y z
N MET A 1 8.12 5.14 -16.78
CA MET A 1 7.99 6.16 -15.70
C MET A 1 8.41 7.55 -16.11
N ASP A 2 9.45 7.67 -16.90
CA ASP A 2 9.98 8.99 -17.27
C ASP A 2 9.01 9.87 -18.05
N ASN A 3 8.06 9.26 -18.75
CA ASN A 3 7.05 10.01 -19.51
C ASN A 3 5.88 10.51 -18.67
N LYS A 4 5.82 10.14 -17.39
CA LYS A 4 4.73 10.51 -16.50
C LYS A 4 5.02 11.85 -15.80
N ARG A 5 3.94 12.59 -15.52
CA ARG A 5 4.07 13.81 -14.72
C ARG A 5 4.54 13.41 -13.31
N GLY A 6 5.22 14.33 -12.62
CA GLY A 6 5.76 14.06 -11.31
C GLY A 6 4.73 13.57 -10.30
N GLU A 7 3.54 14.18 -10.28
CA GLU A 7 2.49 13.78 -9.32
C GLU A 7 2.01 12.34 -9.54
N ILE A 8 2.04 11.86 -10.77
CA ILE A 8 1.62 10.49 -11.10
C ILE A 8 2.78 9.53 -10.87
N ALA A 9 3.99 9.90 -11.29
CA ALA A 9 5.16 9.04 -11.16
C ALA A 9 5.50 8.71 -9.70
N LEU A 10 5.38 9.68 -8.81
CA LEU A 10 5.66 9.46 -7.39
C LEU A 10 4.69 8.47 -6.74
N THR A 11 3.48 8.33 -7.28
CA THR A 11 2.50 7.38 -6.73
C THR A 11 2.89 5.91 -6.95
N TYR A 12 3.86 5.64 -7.81
CA TYR A 12 4.37 4.28 -7.99
C TYR A 12 5.23 3.81 -6.82
N ILE A 13 5.65 4.72 -5.95
CA ILE A 13 6.41 4.36 -4.75
C ILE A 13 5.42 3.89 -3.68
N TYR A 14 5.66 2.70 -3.12
CA TYR A 14 4.80 2.17 -2.06
C TYR A 14 4.79 3.11 -0.85
N GLY A 15 3.62 3.55 -0.46
CA GLY A 15 3.44 4.47 0.65
C GLY A 15 3.18 5.91 0.25
N LEU A 16 3.29 6.24 -1.04
CA LEU A 16 2.99 7.59 -1.54
C LEU A 16 1.74 7.57 -2.41
N GLY A 17 0.75 8.34 -2.03
CA GLY A 17 -0.43 8.57 -2.82
C GLY A 17 -0.34 9.90 -3.58
N ARG A 18 -1.38 10.24 -4.31
CA ARG A 18 -1.40 11.49 -5.11
C ARG A 18 -1.25 12.74 -4.25
N SER A 19 -1.93 12.78 -3.11
CA SER A 19 -1.85 13.94 -2.20
C SER A 19 -0.45 14.13 -1.65
N SER A 20 0.21 13.04 -1.26
CA SER A 20 1.59 13.08 -0.78
C SER A 20 2.53 13.51 -1.89
N ALA A 21 2.32 13.04 -3.11
CA ALA A 21 3.12 13.42 -4.27
C ALA A 21 3.03 14.92 -4.54
N ILE A 22 1.84 15.48 -4.51
CA ILE A 22 1.62 16.91 -4.71
C ILE A 22 2.32 17.71 -3.62
N LYS A 23 2.21 17.29 -2.37
CA LYS A 23 2.86 17.94 -1.24
C LYS A 23 4.38 17.95 -1.39
N ILE A 24 4.96 16.83 -1.77
CA ILE A 24 6.40 16.70 -1.97
C ILE A 24 6.88 17.68 -3.07
N LEU A 25 6.17 17.72 -4.19
CA LEU A 25 6.53 18.59 -5.30
C LEU A 25 6.41 20.07 -4.94
N LYS A 26 5.41 20.44 -4.15
CA LYS A 26 5.27 21.82 -3.68
C LYS A 26 6.42 22.21 -2.76
N GLU A 27 6.81 21.36 -1.83
CA GLU A 27 7.93 21.62 -0.94
C GLU A 27 9.26 21.72 -1.68
N ALA A 28 9.43 20.96 -2.74
CA ALA A 28 10.62 21.00 -3.58
C ALA A 28 10.61 22.18 -4.57
N GLY A 29 9.49 22.87 -4.70
CA GLY A 29 9.36 23.98 -5.65
C GLY A 29 9.29 23.54 -7.11
N ILE A 30 8.81 22.33 -7.35
CA ILE A 30 8.72 21.75 -8.70
C ILE A 30 7.27 21.72 -9.14
N SER A 31 7.02 22.05 -10.42
CA SER A 31 5.67 21.97 -10.97
C SER A 31 5.16 20.53 -10.98
N VAL A 32 3.90 20.36 -10.58
CA VAL A 32 3.26 19.02 -10.56
C VAL A 32 3.09 18.45 -11.98
N ASP A 33 3.04 19.31 -12.97
CA ASP A 33 2.86 18.89 -14.36
C ASP A 33 4.16 18.56 -15.08
N LYS A 34 5.31 18.85 -14.47
CA LYS A 34 6.60 18.57 -15.07
C LYS A 34 6.87 17.08 -15.10
N LYS A 35 7.28 16.58 -16.27
CA LYS A 35 7.59 15.16 -16.42
C LYS A 35 8.89 14.79 -15.71
N VAL A 36 8.96 13.54 -15.24
CA VAL A 36 10.15 13.05 -14.53
C VAL A 36 11.42 13.16 -15.38
N SER A 37 11.31 12.93 -16.67
CA SER A 37 12.44 13.04 -17.60
C SER A 37 13.02 14.46 -17.69
N GLU A 38 12.23 15.46 -17.32
CA GLU A 38 12.64 16.87 -17.34
C GLU A 38 13.25 17.35 -16.01
N TRP A 39 13.24 16.50 -15.00
CA TRP A 39 13.80 16.85 -13.69
C TRP A 39 15.33 16.91 -13.76
N THR A 40 15.89 17.94 -13.12
CA THR A 40 17.34 18.03 -12.95
C THR A 40 17.78 17.15 -11.77
N GLU A 41 19.09 16.90 -11.65
CA GLU A 41 19.64 16.16 -10.52
C GLU A 41 19.35 16.84 -9.18
N GLU A 42 19.43 18.17 -9.16
CA GLU A 42 19.14 18.95 -7.95
C GLU A 42 17.69 18.75 -7.52
N GLU A 43 16.78 18.80 -8.48
CA GLU A 43 15.36 18.59 -8.20
C GLU A 43 15.11 17.17 -7.69
N SER A 44 15.72 16.18 -8.30
CA SER A 44 15.62 14.78 -7.85
C SER A 44 16.15 14.61 -6.43
N ASN A 45 17.27 15.24 -6.11
CA ASN A 45 17.86 15.17 -4.78
C ASN A 45 16.98 15.83 -3.72
N LYS A 46 16.35 16.96 -4.05
CA LYS A 46 15.41 17.63 -3.14
C LYS A 46 14.24 16.71 -2.82
N ILE A 47 13.69 16.04 -3.84
CA ILE A 47 12.57 15.10 -3.66
C ILE A 47 12.99 13.95 -2.75
N ARG A 48 14.15 13.36 -2.99
CA ARG A 48 14.67 12.26 -2.17
C ARG A 48 14.86 12.66 -0.72
N ASN A 49 15.40 13.85 -0.48
CA ASN A 49 15.60 14.35 0.87
C ASN A 49 14.28 14.55 1.61
N ILE A 50 13.28 15.11 0.94
CA ILE A 50 11.95 15.30 1.53
C ILE A 50 11.32 13.96 1.88
N ILE A 51 11.37 13.00 0.97
CA ILE A 51 10.83 11.67 1.20
C ILE A 51 11.49 11.01 2.39
N SER A 52 12.82 11.07 2.45
CA SER A 52 13.58 10.44 3.53
C SER A 52 13.27 11.04 4.90
N SER A 53 13.03 12.34 4.96
CA SER A 53 12.82 13.03 6.24
C SER A 53 11.37 12.99 6.74
N GLU A 54 10.38 12.93 5.87
CA GLU A 54 8.98 13.10 6.26
C GLU A 54 8.10 11.88 6.05
N PHE A 55 8.51 10.93 5.23
CA PHE A 55 7.65 9.80 4.85
C PHE A 55 8.30 8.45 5.12
N LYS A 56 7.48 7.51 5.50
CA LYS A 56 7.86 6.09 5.52
C LYS A 56 7.36 5.46 4.23
N ILE A 57 8.26 4.84 3.49
CA ILE A 57 7.93 4.25 2.20
C ILE A 57 8.49 2.83 2.08
N GLU A 58 7.95 2.09 1.12
CA GLU A 58 8.45 0.77 0.71
C GLU A 58 8.75 -0.16 1.88
N GLY A 59 10.00 -0.61 2.01
CA GLY A 59 10.38 -1.61 3.01
C GLY A 59 10.08 -1.18 4.44
N ASP A 60 10.37 0.06 4.79
CA ASP A 60 10.12 0.58 6.14
C ASP A 60 8.62 0.59 6.47
N LEU A 61 7.80 1.03 5.51
CA LEU A 61 6.35 1.03 5.70
C LEU A 61 5.81 -0.40 5.78
N LYS A 62 6.27 -1.29 4.93
CA LYS A 62 5.86 -2.69 4.96
C LYS A 62 6.21 -3.34 6.29
N SER A 63 7.41 -3.06 6.82
CA SER A 63 7.83 -3.58 8.12
C SER A 63 6.94 -3.05 9.25
N GLU A 64 6.59 -1.77 9.21
CA GLU A 64 5.70 -1.18 10.20
C GLU A 64 4.32 -1.84 10.18
N VAL A 65 3.76 -2.03 9.00
CA VAL A 65 2.45 -2.68 8.85
C VAL A 65 2.50 -4.11 9.40
N ARG A 66 3.54 -4.86 9.09
CA ARG A 66 3.73 -6.22 9.60
C ARG A 66 3.82 -6.25 11.12
N LEU A 67 4.57 -5.32 11.72
CA LEU A 67 4.68 -5.22 13.17
C LEU A 67 3.36 -4.88 13.81
N ASN A 68 2.58 -4.00 13.20
CA ASN A 68 1.26 -3.64 13.71
C ASN A 68 0.31 -4.83 13.70
N ILE A 69 0.33 -5.61 12.63
CA ILE A 69 -0.48 -6.83 12.54
C ILE A 69 -0.01 -7.85 13.57
N LYS A 70 1.29 -8.05 13.70
CA LYS A 70 1.85 -8.97 14.69
C LYS A 70 1.43 -8.58 16.11
N ARG A 71 1.43 -7.29 16.41
CA ARG A 71 0.97 -6.80 17.71
C ARG A 71 -0.48 -7.18 17.96
N LEU A 72 -1.35 -7.03 16.96
CA LEU A 72 -2.75 -7.42 17.08
C LEU A 72 -2.89 -8.92 17.32
N LEU A 73 -2.07 -9.73 16.67
CA LEU A 73 -2.06 -11.18 16.85
C LEU A 73 -1.61 -11.55 18.27
N ASP A 74 -0.55 -10.89 18.76
CA ASP A 74 0.01 -11.18 20.08
C ASP A 74 -0.95 -10.80 21.20
N ILE A 75 -1.70 -9.70 21.03
CA ILE A 75 -2.72 -9.27 22.01
C ILE A 75 -3.91 -10.23 22.03
N GLY A 76 -4.18 -10.91 20.90
CA GLY A 76 -5.30 -11.85 20.81
C GLY A 76 -6.64 -11.17 20.65
N CYS A 77 -6.67 -9.92 20.18
CA CYS A 77 -7.92 -9.19 19.96
C CYS A 77 -8.67 -9.71 18.73
N TYR A 78 -9.92 -9.27 18.57
CA TYR A 78 -10.75 -9.69 17.43
C TYR A 78 -10.06 -9.38 16.09
N ARG A 79 -9.51 -8.18 15.94
CA ARG A 79 -8.82 -7.82 14.69
C ARG A 79 -7.65 -8.74 14.39
N GLY A 80 -6.90 -9.11 15.44
CA GLY A 80 -5.80 -10.06 15.28
C GLY A 80 -6.27 -11.42 14.79
N LEU A 81 -7.36 -11.93 15.36
CA LEU A 81 -7.94 -13.20 14.93
C LEU A 81 -8.38 -13.15 13.46
N ARG A 82 -8.96 -12.02 13.03
CA ARG A 82 -9.36 -11.86 11.63
C ARG A 82 -8.15 -11.85 10.69
N HIS A 83 -7.06 -11.20 11.08
CA HIS A 83 -5.82 -11.25 10.30
C HIS A 83 -5.25 -12.66 10.22
N ARG A 84 -5.27 -13.38 11.33
CA ARG A 84 -4.76 -14.76 11.36
C ARG A 84 -5.53 -15.66 10.40
N LYS A 85 -6.83 -15.50 10.34
CA LYS A 85 -7.70 -16.29 9.47
C LYS A 85 -7.74 -15.79 8.03
N GLY A 86 -7.13 -14.65 7.74
CA GLY A 86 -7.20 -14.05 6.40
C GLY A 86 -8.57 -13.53 6.03
N LEU A 87 -9.33 -13.05 7.01
CA LEU A 87 -10.68 -12.55 6.82
C LEU A 87 -10.73 -11.04 6.94
N PRO A 88 -11.79 -10.37 6.40
CA PRO A 88 -11.97 -8.95 6.58
C PRO A 88 -12.03 -8.56 8.05
N VAL A 89 -11.39 -7.44 8.40
CA VAL A 89 -11.22 -7.03 9.81
C VAL A 89 -12.18 -5.93 10.26
N ARG A 90 -12.89 -5.31 9.33
CA ARG A 90 -13.76 -4.16 9.62
C ARG A 90 -15.24 -4.48 9.56
N GLY A 91 -15.62 -5.70 9.86
CA GLY A 91 -17.03 -6.09 9.92
C GLY A 91 -17.70 -6.32 8.58
N GLN A 92 -16.94 -6.47 7.52
CA GLN A 92 -17.51 -6.75 6.21
C GLN A 92 -18.13 -8.15 6.18
N LYS A 93 -19.11 -8.30 5.29
CA LYS A 93 -19.75 -9.60 5.10
C LYS A 93 -18.76 -10.58 4.47
N THR A 94 -18.69 -11.78 5.02
CA THR A 94 -17.82 -12.84 4.51
C THR A 94 -18.57 -13.88 3.68
N LYS A 95 -19.88 -13.93 3.83
CA LYS A 95 -20.74 -14.91 3.15
C LYS A 95 -20.74 -14.71 1.63
N ASN A 96 -20.62 -13.47 1.18
CA ASN A 96 -20.64 -13.17 -0.25
C ASN A 96 -19.25 -13.15 -0.85
N ASN A 97 -18.70 -11.96 -1.05
CA ASN A 97 -17.43 -11.79 -1.76
C ASN A 97 -16.21 -11.80 -0.82
N SER A 98 -15.65 -10.66 -0.47
CA SER A 98 -14.44 -10.54 0.37
C SER A 98 -13.20 -11.18 -0.27
N ARG A 99 -13.13 -11.15 -1.61
CA ARG A 99 -12.05 -11.81 -2.33
C ARG A 99 -10.69 -11.17 -2.15
N THR A 100 -10.63 -9.87 -1.87
CA THR A 100 -9.36 -9.18 -1.62
C THR A 100 -8.59 -9.83 -0.47
N ARG A 101 -9.31 -10.21 0.59
CA ARG A 101 -8.69 -10.86 1.76
C ARG A 101 -8.62 -12.37 1.61
N LYS A 102 -9.69 -12.98 1.13
CA LYS A 102 -9.76 -14.42 0.98
C LYS A 102 -8.96 -14.95 -0.21
N GLY A 103 -8.69 -14.08 -1.19
CA GLY A 103 -8.07 -14.48 -2.43
C GLY A 103 -9.07 -15.02 -3.43
N LYS A 104 -8.60 -15.57 -4.50
CA LYS A 104 -9.46 -16.14 -5.55
C LYS A 104 -10.24 -17.32 -5.02
N ARG A 105 -11.40 -17.56 -5.64
CA ARG A 105 -12.21 -18.73 -5.31
C ARG A 105 -11.41 -19.99 -5.56
N LYS A 106 -11.48 -20.90 -4.61
CA LYS A 106 -10.85 -22.21 -4.72
C LYS A 106 -11.93 -23.27 -4.68
N THR A 107 -12.05 -24.02 -5.75
CA THR A 107 -12.97 -25.15 -5.80
C THR A 107 -12.23 -26.39 -5.31
N VAL A 108 -12.77 -27.00 -4.26
CA VAL A 108 -12.19 -28.23 -3.74
C VAL A 108 -12.59 -29.37 -4.67
N ALA A 109 -11.61 -30.06 -5.20
CA ALA A 109 -11.86 -31.12 -6.18
C ALA A 109 -12.83 -32.21 -5.67
N ASN A 110 -12.74 -32.55 -4.41
CA ASN A 110 -13.57 -33.59 -3.80
C ASN A 110 -14.82 -33.05 -3.13
N LYS A 111 -15.11 -31.78 -3.29
CA LYS A 111 -16.25 -31.15 -2.63
C LYS A 111 -17.56 -31.78 -3.02
N LYS A 112 -17.75 -32.08 -4.28
CA LYS A 112 -18.94 -32.80 -4.74
C LYS A 112 -19.06 -34.15 -4.08
N LYS A 113 -17.98 -34.87 -3.98
CA LYS A 113 -17.96 -36.16 -3.32
C LYS A 113 -18.24 -36.05 -1.84
N ALA A 114 -17.73 -34.99 -1.22
CA ALA A 114 -17.95 -34.75 0.19
C ALA A 114 -19.40 -34.40 0.51
N VAL A 115 -20.11 -33.82 -0.45
CA VAL A 115 -21.52 -33.40 -0.26
C VAL A 115 -22.48 -34.55 -0.47
N LYS A 116 -22.03 -35.66 -0.92
CA LYS A 116 -22.86 -36.83 -1.15
C LYS A 116 -23.50 -37.39 0.16
#